data_0b2fe969a7e6994db60314ba0c31d763
#
_entry.id   0b2fe969a7e6994db60314ba0c31d763
#
_cell.length_a   1.000
_cell.length_b   1.000
_cell.length_c   1.000
_cell.angle_alpha   90.00
_cell.angle_beta   90.00
_cell.angle_gamma   90.00
#
_symmetry.space_group_name_H-M   'P 1'
#
loop_
_entity.id
_entity.type
_entity.pdbx_description
1 polymer ?
#
loop_
_entity_poly.entity_id
_entity_poly.type
_entity_poly.pdbx_seq_one_letter_code
_entity_poly.pdbx_strand_id
1 'polypeptide(L)'
;MNTVILMGRLTRDPEVRYSQGENAMAIARYSLAVDRPKTRNNQEPGADFINCVAFGKSGEHAEKYFRQGMRVLISGRIQTGSYTNRDGQKVYTTEVVVNSQEFADSKRTNSNG
;
A
#
# COMPACT_ATOMS: atom_id res chain seq x y z
N MET A 1 7.06 5.97 18.89
CA MET A 1 6.89 4.78 18.03
C MET A 1 5.95 5.13 16.88
N ASN A 2 6.27 4.65 15.70
CA ASN A 2 5.48 4.95 14.51
C ASN A 2 5.28 3.65 13.76
N THR A 3 4.18 2.98 14.04
CA THR A 3 3.89 1.66 13.48
C THR A 3 2.43 1.62 13.02
N VAL A 4 2.25 1.11 11.82
CA VAL A 4 0.94 0.97 11.21
C VAL A 4 0.80 -0.46 10.72
N ILE A 5 -0.35 -1.07 10.97
CA ILE A 5 -0.69 -2.38 10.44
C ILE A 5 -2.03 -2.25 9.74
N LEU A 6 -2.04 -2.59 8.47
CA LEU A 6 -3.24 -2.43 7.63
C LEU A 6 -3.51 -3.68 6.83
N MET A 7 -4.78 -3.97 6.65
CA MET A 7 -5.22 -5.00 5.72
C MET A 7 -6.20 -4.36 4.75
N GLY A 8 -5.95 -4.53 3.46
CA GLY A 8 -6.82 -3.95 2.46
C GLY A 8 -6.59 -4.58 1.10
N ARG A 9 -7.36 -4.10 0.12
CA ARG A 9 -7.24 -4.59 -1.25
C ARG A 9 -6.54 -3.56 -2.11
N LEU A 10 -5.68 -4.04 -3.00
CA LEU A 10 -5.05 -3.13 -3.95
C LEU A 10 -6.11 -2.55 -4.88
N THR A 11 -6.06 -1.23 -5.05
CA THR A 11 -7.00 -0.54 -5.94
C THR A 11 -6.60 -0.66 -7.40
N ARG A 12 -5.33 -0.96 -7.64
CA ARG A 12 -4.78 -1.16 -8.99
C ARG A 12 -3.47 -1.90 -8.84
N ASP A 13 -2.88 -2.30 -9.98
CA ASP A 13 -1.57 -2.93 -9.96
C ASP A 13 -0.55 -1.95 -9.41
N PRO A 14 0.48 -2.43 -8.70
CA PRO A 14 1.54 -1.54 -8.24
C PRO A 14 2.26 -0.85 -9.37
N GLU A 15 2.58 0.41 -9.16
CA GLU A 15 3.43 1.15 -10.07
C GLU A 15 4.87 1.01 -9.59
N VAL A 16 5.74 0.47 -10.43
CA VAL A 16 7.09 0.13 -10.00
C VAL A 16 8.10 0.93 -10.82
N ARG A 17 9.04 1.51 -10.10
CA ARG A 17 10.18 2.20 -10.72
C ARG A 17 11.45 1.69 -10.07
N TYR A 18 12.55 1.87 -10.77
CA TYR A 18 13.85 1.48 -10.23
C TYR A 18 14.72 2.71 -10.10
N SER A 19 15.42 2.82 -8.98
CA SER A 19 16.37 3.91 -8.80
C SER A 19 17.50 3.74 -9.80
N GLN A 20 18.20 4.85 -10.08
CA GLN A 20 19.30 4.81 -11.04
C GLN A 20 20.57 4.42 -10.31
N GLY A 21 21.54 3.86 -11.07
CA GLY A 21 22.82 3.50 -10.54
C GLY A 21 23.08 2.01 -10.61
N GLU A 22 24.23 1.61 -10.11
CA GLU A 22 24.67 0.22 -10.18
C GLU A 22 23.80 -0.70 -9.31
N ASN A 23 23.31 -0.17 -8.21
CA ASN A 23 22.49 -0.94 -7.28
C ASN A 23 21.08 -0.43 -7.34
N ALA A 24 20.45 -0.59 -8.50
CA ALA A 24 19.09 -0.13 -8.69
C ALA A 24 18.15 -0.79 -7.68
N MET A 25 17.34 0.02 -7.03
CA MET A 25 16.41 -0.44 -6.01
C MET A 25 15.00 -0.29 -6.53
N ALA A 26 14.20 -1.34 -6.39
CA ALA A 26 12.79 -1.29 -6.76
C ALA A 26 12.04 -0.38 -5.81
N ILE A 27 11.16 0.44 -6.37
CA ILE A 27 10.28 1.32 -5.62
C ILE A 27 8.88 1.06 -6.13
N ALA A 28 8.09 0.35 -5.34
CA ALA A 28 6.73 -0.01 -5.74
C ALA A 28 5.75 0.84 -4.94
N ARG A 29 4.83 1.49 -5.65
CA ARG A 29 3.78 2.28 -5.03
C ARG A 29 2.44 1.67 -5.34
N TYR A 30 1.62 1.52 -4.32
CA TYR A 30 0.28 1.01 -4.50
C TYR A 30 -0.64 1.64 -3.46
N SER A 31 -1.93 1.53 -3.72
CA SER A 31 -2.93 2.08 -2.82
C SER A 31 -3.82 0.95 -2.33
N LEU A 32 -4.10 0.95 -1.04
CA LEU A 32 -4.97 -0.05 -0.43
C LEU A 32 -6.29 0.58 -0.06
N ALA A 33 -7.37 -0.13 -0.36
CA ALA A 33 -8.70 0.22 0.13
C ALA A 33 -8.90 -0.55 1.42
N VAL A 34 -8.92 0.19 2.53
CA VAL A 34 -9.10 -0.39 3.86
C VAL A 34 -10.51 -0.10 4.32
N ASP A 35 -11.28 -1.15 4.54
CA ASP A 35 -12.68 -1.01 4.91
C ASP A 35 -12.82 -0.33 6.26
N ARG A 36 -13.76 0.59 6.33
CA ARG A 36 -14.11 1.21 7.61
C ARG A 36 -15.04 0.29 8.37
N PRO A 37 -14.95 0.27 9.71
CA PRO A 37 -15.88 -0.53 10.49
C PRO A 37 -17.30 -0.04 10.30
N LYS A 38 -18.26 -0.97 10.27
CA LYS A 38 -19.66 -0.61 10.26
C LYS A 38 -20.04 -0.06 11.62
N THR A 39 -20.82 1.00 11.61
CA THR A 39 -21.37 1.55 12.84
C THR A 39 -22.89 1.51 12.76
N ARG A 40 -23.50 1.75 13.91
CA ARG A 40 -24.96 1.74 13.99
C ARG A 40 -25.60 2.74 13.04
N ASN A 41 -24.95 3.88 12.86
CA ASN A 41 -25.50 4.97 12.09
C ASN A 41 -25.00 5.02 10.65
N ASN A 42 -24.07 4.15 10.31
CA ASN A 42 -23.48 4.16 8.98
C ASN A 42 -23.56 2.77 8.37
N GLN A 43 -24.54 2.60 7.50
CA GLN A 43 -24.78 1.31 6.86
C GLN A 43 -23.89 1.10 5.65
N GLU A 44 -23.29 2.18 5.15
CA GLU A 44 -22.36 2.11 4.02
C GLU A 44 -21.05 2.76 4.44
N PRO A 45 -20.24 2.03 5.18
CA PRO A 45 -19.06 2.65 5.79
C PRO A 45 -18.01 3.14 4.81
N GLY A 46 -17.96 2.56 3.61
CA GLY A 46 -16.94 2.96 2.67
C GLY A 46 -15.57 2.45 3.05
N ALA A 47 -14.55 3.07 2.47
CA ALA A 47 -13.18 2.65 2.67
C ALA A 47 -12.25 3.86 2.73
N ASP A 48 -11.14 3.67 3.42
CA ASP A 48 -10.05 4.64 3.40
C ASP A 48 -9.02 4.16 2.39
N PHE A 49 -8.54 5.09 1.58
CA PHE A 49 -7.55 4.78 0.56
C PHE A 49 -6.19 5.23 1.05
N ILE A 50 -5.29 4.28 1.23
CA ILE A 50 -4.00 4.53 1.86
C ILE A 50 -2.89 4.28 0.86
N ASN A 51 -2.09 5.30 0.61
CA ASN A 51 -0.94 5.16 -0.29
C ASN A 51 0.21 4.49 0.42
N CYS A 52 0.81 3.50 -0.23
CA CYS A 52 1.90 2.72 0.32
C CYS A 52 3.08 2.73 -0.64
N VAL A 53 4.28 2.68 -0.07
CA VAL A 53 5.49 2.56 -0.87
C VAL A 53 6.37 1.46 -0.28
N ALA A 54 6.84 0.57 -1.15
CA ALA A 54 7.70 -0.54 -0.75
C ALA A 54 9.01 -0.44 -1.51
N PHE A 55 10.11 -0.53 -0.79
CA PHE A 55 11.44 -0.39 -1.36
C PHE A 55 12.19 -1.71 -1.38
N GLY A 56 13.12 -1.84 -2.33
CA GLY A 56 14.02 -2.97 -2.38
C GLY A 56 13.30 -4.28 -2.57
N LYS A 57 13.60 -5.25 -1.72
CA LYS A 57 13.00 -6.58 -1.85
C LYS A 57 11.49 -6.56 -1.71
N SER A 58 10.96 -5.71 -0.83
CA SER A 58 9.52 -5.57 -0.71
C SER A 58 8.91 -5.02 -2.00
N GLY A 59 9.60 -4.06 -2.63
CA GLY A 59 9.17 -3.52 -3.90
C GLY A 59 9.17 -4.56 -5.00
N GLU A 60 10.22 -5.38 -5.06
CA GLU A 60 10.29 -6.47 -6.03
C GLU A 60 9.20 -7.50 -5.81
N HIS A 61 8.92 -7.81 -4.55
CA HIS A 61 7.87 -8.75 -4.20
C HIS A 61 6.51 -8.23 -4.66
N ALA A 62 6.24 -6.94 -4.43
CA ALA A 62 5.00 -6.34 -4.86
C ALA A 62 4.86 -6.36 -6.38
N GLU A 63 5.94 -6.03 -7.08
CA GLU A 63 5.94 -6.06 -8.55
C GLU A 63 5.58 -7.44 -9.06
N LYS A 64 6.13 -8.46 -8.45
CA LYS A 64 6.02 -9.82 -8.94
C LYS A 64 4.68 -10.45 -8.58
N TYR A 65 4.16 -10.16 -7.41
CA TYR A 65 3.04 -10.92 -6.88
C TYR A 65 1.76 -10.14 -6.63
N PHE A 66 1.84 -8.82 -6.47
CA PHE A 66 0.65 -8.04 -6.14
C PHE A 66 -0.07 -7.58 -7.40
N ARG A 67 -1.40 -7.71 -7.39
CA ARG A 67 -2.25 -7.26 -8.49
C ARG A 67 -3.50 -6.63 -7.94
N GLN A 68 -4.15 -5.82 -8.78
CA GLN A 68 -5.40 -5.17 -8.42
C GLN A 68 -6.39 -6.18 -7.83
N GLY A 69 -7.04 -5.79 -6.75
CA GLY A 69 -8.06 -6.60 -6.10
C GLY A 69 -7.55 -7.57 -5.05
N MET A 70 -6.25 -7.81 -5.01
CA MET A 70 -5.70 -8.71 -4.01
C MET A 70 -5.76 -8.09 -2.63
N ARG A 71 -6.08 -8.91 -1.63
CA ARG A 71 -6.05 -8.49 -0.25
C ARG A 71 -4.69 -8.78 0.34
N VAL A 72 -4.09 -7.77 0.96
CA VAL A 72 -2.76 -7.90 1.53
C VAL A 72 -2.75 -7.34 2.94
N LEU A 73 -1.81 -7.83 3.73
CA LEU A 73 -1.56 -7.35 5.08
C LEU A 73 -0.18 -6.71 5.07
N ILE A 74 -0.12 -5.46 5.50
CA ILE A 74 1.16 -4.76 5.55
C ILE A 74 1.41 -4.20 6.94
N SER A 75 2.68 -4.06 7.27
CA SER A 75 3.09 -3.27 8.40
C SER A 75 4.17 -2.30 7.96
N GLY A 76 4.22 -1.16 8.61
CA GLY A 76 5.17 -0.15 8.25
C GLY A 76 5.04 1.06 9.14
N ARG A 77 5.46 2.21 8.62
CA ARG A 77 5.38 3.48 9.35
C ARG A 77 4.80 4.55 8.47
N ILE A 78 4.17 5.52 9.10
CA ILE A 78 3.63 6.67 8.38
C ILE A 78 4.78 7.64 8.10
N GLN A 79 4.82 8.13 6.87
CA GLN A 79 5.79 9.14 6.48
C GLN A 79 5.04 10.26 5.77
N THR A 80 5.29 11.48 6.21
CA THR A 80 4.69 12.65 5.57
C THR A 80 5.74 13.36 4.75
N GLY A 81 5.27 14.12 3.77
CA GLY A 81 6.14 14.92 2.94
C GLY A 81 5.36 16.06 2.31
N SER A 82 5.99 16.77 1.42
CA SER A 82 5.32 17.86 0.71
C SER A 82 6.05 18.16 -0.58
N TYR A 83 5.33 18.73 -1.52
CA TYR A 83 5.92 19.25 -2.74
C TYR A 83 5.12 20.47 -3.17
N THR A 84 5.71 21.26 -4.07
CA THR A 84 5.05 22.44 -4.59
C THR A 84 4.51 22.11 -5.97
N ASN A 85 3.22 22.33 -6.18
CA ASN A 85 2.59 22.03 -7.47
C ASN A 85 2.84 23.16 -8.47
N ARG A 86 2.26 23.03 -9.66
CA ARG A 86 2.44 24.01 -10.73
C ARG A 86 1.93 25.38 -10.37
N ASP A 87 0.91 25.45 -9.51
CA ASP A 87 0.32 26.72 -9.12
C ASP A 87 1.06 27.37 -7.96
N GLY A 88 2.19 26.81 -7.56
CA GLY A 88 2.97 27.36 -6.46
C GLY A 88 2.43 27.01 -5.10
N GLN A 89 1.45 26.14 -5.02
CA GLN A 89 0.86 25.72 -3.75
C GLN A 89 1.58 24.53 -3.18
N LYS A 90 1.72 24.53 -1.87
CA LYS A 90 2.35 23.41 -1.17
C LYS A 90 1.33 22.31 -0.95
N VAL A 91 1.68 21.13 -1.43
CA VAL A 91 0.82 19.94 -1.31
C VAL A 91 1.46 18.99 -0.31
N TYR A 92 0.70 18.59 0.70
CA TYR A 92 1.19 17.67 1.72
C TYR A 92 0.82 16.25 1.37
N THR A 93 1.73 15.33 1.62
CA THR A 93 1.52 13.93 1.32
C THR A 93 1.64 13.10 2.59
N THR A 94 0.93 11.98 2.61
CA THR A 94 1.01 11.01 3.69
C THR A 94 1.01 9.63 3.05
N GLU A 95 1.99 8.83 3.40
CA GLU A 95 2.04 7.47 2.87
C GLU A 95 2.61 6.53 3.92
N VAL A 96 2.40 5.24 3.73
CA VAL A 96 2.95 4.21 4.59
C VAL A 96 4.16 3.63 3.90
N VAL A 97 5.31 3.71 4.56
CA VAL A 97 6.54 3.05 4.09
C VAL A 97 6.47 1.62 4.61
N VAL A 98 6.36 0.68 3.67
CA VAL A 98 6.09 -0.71 4.01
C VAL A 98 7.33 -1.38 4.56
N ASN A 99 7.17 -2.04 5.69
CA ASN A 99 8.23 -2.79 6.34
C ASN A 99 8.11 -4.28 6.04
N SER A 100 6.88 -4.78 6.06
CA SER A 100 6.60 -6.16 5.68
C SER A 100 5.23 -6.22 5.03
N GLN A 101 5.06 -7.22 4.17
CA GLN A 101 3.80 -7.38 3.44
C GLN A 101 3.60 -8.84 3.12
N GLU A 102 2.32 -9.26 3.13
CA GLU A 102 2.00 -10.64 2.78
C GLU A 102 0.56 -10.72 2.32
N PHE A 103 0.22 -11.83 1.67
CA PHE A 103 -1.15 -12.06 1.24
C PHE A 103 -2.05 -12.27 2.44
N ALA A 104 -3.24 -11.70 2.35
CA ALA A 104 -4.25 -11.85 3.40
C ALA A 104 -5.48 -12.60 2.92
N ASP A 105 -5.57 -12.91 1.61
CA ASP A 105 -6.64 -13.74 1.11
C ASP A 105 -6.36 -15.19 1.48
N SER A 106 -7.36 -15.86 2.06
CA SER A 106 -7.24 -17.29 2.29
C SER A 106 -7.50 -17.99 0.95
N LYS A 107 -6.71 -18.93 0.70
CA LYS A 107 -6.89 -19.64 -0.54
C LYS A 107 -7.69 -20.89 -0.35
N ARG A 108 -7.63 -20.72 -0.05
CA ARG A 108 -7.83 -21.43 0.15
C ARG A 108 -7.91 -22.26 -0.30
N THR A 109 -7.67 -22.04 -0.33
CA THR A 109 -7.66 -22.59 -0.69
C THR A 109 -7.44 -23.41 -0.75
N ASN A 110 -7.26 -23.32 -0.68
CA ASN A 110 -6.97 -24.02 -0.79
C ASN A 110 -6.99 -24.90 -0.61
N SER A 111 -7.06 -24.88 -0.58
CA SER A 111 -7.09 -25.50 -0.44
C SER A 111 -6.98 -26.36 -0.29
N ASN A 112 -6.98 -26.53 -0.30
CA ASN A 112 -6.88 -27.18 -0.21
C ASN A 112 -6.80 -27.67 -0.05
N GLY A 113 -6.90 -27.45 -0.01
CA GLY A 113 -6.81 -27.65 -0.05
C GLY A 113 -6.72 -27.78 0.03
#